data_5512d140743001151eb62a12d943b34d
#
_entry.id   5512d140743001151eb62a12d943b34d
#
_cell.length_a   1.000
_cell.length_b   1.000
_cell.length_c   1.000
_cell.angle_alpha   90.00
_cell.angle_beta   90.00
_cell.angle_gamma   90.00
#
_symmetry.space_group_name_H-M   'P 1'
#
loop_
_entity.id
_entity.type
_entity.pdbx_description
1 polymer ?
#
loop_
_entity_poly.entity_id
_entity_poly.type
_entity_poly.pdbx_seq_one_letter_code
_entity_poly.pdbx_strand_id
1 'polypeptide(L)'
;TIMKKRIPRILLAAGASGSGKTLLTCGLLQVLVNRGIKTVSFKCGPDYIDPMFHTQVIGTKSRNLDTFFTGEEITRYLLAKNSADCEIAVMEGVMGFYDGVAGTTTLASAYDLARVTDTPVILIVNSKGMSVSLAAYIKGFLEYKKDSHIKGVIFNQMSPMLYPRMKKLVEEELGIKVLGYVPR
;
A
#
# COMPACT_ATOMS: atom_id res chain seq x y z
N THR A 1 24.95 7.43 -20.42
CA THR A 1 24.02 8.21 -19.59
C THR A 1 22.89 7.28 -19.19
N ILE A 2 22.86 6.83 -17.94
CA ILE A 2 21.75 6.01 -17.43
C ILE A 2 20.57 6.95 -17.33
N MET A 3 19.62 6.83 -18.25
CA MET A 3 18.36 7.55 -18.14
C MET A 3 17.63 7.06 -16.87
N LYS A 4 17.51 7.92 -15.87
CA LYS A 4 16.68 7.64 -14.69
C LYS A 4 15.22 7.65 -15.14
N LYS A 5 14.66 6.48 -15.44
CA LYS A 5 13.23 6.34 -15.72
C LYS A 5 12.45 6.47 -14.41
N ARG A 6 11.57 7.44 -14.33
CA ARG A 6 10.64 7.56 -13.21
C ARG A 6 9.49 6.56 -13.43
N ILE A 7 9.35 5.61 -12.52
CA ILE A 7 8.32 4.57 -12.60
C ILE A 7 7.16 5.00 -11.72
N PRO A 8 5.94 5.18 -12.27
CA PRO A 8 4.73 5.36 -11.46
C PRO A 8 4.55 4.17 -10.53
N ARG A 9 4.33 4.43 -9.25
CA ARG A 9 4.22 3.38 -8.24
C ARG A 9 3.38 3.83 -7.05
N ILE A 10 2.73 2.88 -6.42
CA ILE A 10 2.01 3.05 -5.17
C ILE A 10 2.27 1.87 -4.24
N LEU A 11 2.15 2.09 -2.94
CA LEU A 11 2.18 1.05 -1.93
C LEU A 11 0.84 1.03 -1.20
N LEU A 12 0.19 -0.13 -1.19
CA LEU A 12 -1.03 -0.36 -0.42
C LEU A 12 -0.64 -0.94 0.94
N ALA A 13 -1.03 -0.28 2.00
CA ALA A 13 -0.74 -0.69 3.37
C ALA A 13 -2.00 -0.64 4.23
N ALA A 14 -1.96 -1.29 5.36
CA ALA A 14 -3.05 -1.29 6.33
C ALA A 14 -2.54 -1.00 7.73
N GLY A 15 -3.41 -0.63 8.64
CA GLY A 15 -3.03 -0.41 10.04
C GLY A 15 -2.79 -1.70 10.82
N ALA A 16 -3.36 -2.81 10.33
CA ALA A 16 -3.22 -4.14 10.95
C ALA A 16 -3.47 -5.22 9.91
N SER A 17 -3.05 -6.44 10.22
CA SER A 17 -3.45 -7.63 9.45
C SER A 17 -4.97 -7.78 9.43
N GLY A 18 -5.53 -8.36 8.37
CA GLY A 18 -6.97 -8.62 8.27
C GLY A 18 -7.82 -7.39 7.93
N SER A 19 -7.23 -6.29 7.48
CA SER A 19 -7.96 -5.05 7.12
C SER A 19 -8.47 -5.02 5.68
N GLY A 20 -8.38 -6.12 4.94
CA GLY A 20 -8.84 -6.21 3.54
C GLY A 20 -7.81 -5.76 2.50
N LYS A 21 -6.57 -5.58 2.88
CA LYS A 21 -5.48 -5.13 2.03
C LYS A 21 -5.26 -6.04 0.81
N THR A 22 -5.20 -7.35 1.02
CA THR A 22 -4.99 -8.32 -0.05
C THR A 22 -6.12 -8.31 -1.07
N LEU A 23 -7.37 -8.27 -0.62
CA LEU A 23 -8.53 -8.21 -1.50
C LEU A 23 -8.53 -6.93 -2.35
N LEU A 24 -8.25 -5.79 -1.74
CA LEU A 24 -8.20 -4.50 -2.44
C LEU A 24 -7.04 -4.45 -3.42
N THR A 25 -5.89 -5.00 -3.07
CA THR A 25 -4.73 -5.10 -3.98
C THR A 25 -5.07 -5.96 -5.19
N CYS A 26 -5.65 -7.13 -4.99
CA CYS A 26 -6.08 -8.00 -6.08
C CYS A 26 -7.11 -7.34 -6.98
N GLY A 27 -8.09 -6.65 -6.40
CA GLY A 27 -9.10 -5.90 -7.15
C GLY A 27 -8.50 -4.80 -8.00
N LEU A 28 -7.56 -4.03 -7.45
CA LEU A 28 -6.85 -2.98 -8.19
C LEU A 28 -6.02 -3.57 -9.34
N LEU A 29 -5.26 -4.62 -9.09
CA LEU A 29 -4.48 -5.30 -10.12
C LEU A 29 -5.37 -5.82 -11.25
N GLN A 30 -6.51 -6.40 -10.92
CA GLN A 30 -7.45 -6.88 -11.93
C GLN A 30 -8.01 -5.75 -12.79
N VAL A 31 -8.34 -4.62 -12.20
CA VAL A 31 -8.80 -3.43 -12.95
C VAL A 31 -7.71 -2.92 -13.88
N LEU A 32 -6.47 -2.85 -13.43
CA LEU A 32 -5.35 -2.39 -14.23
C LEU A 32 -5.11 -3.33 -15.44
N VAL A 33 -5.11 -4.62 -15.21
CA VAL A 33 -4.97 -5.64 -16.26
C VAL A 33 -6.13 -5.55 -17.27
N ASN A 34 -7.37 -5.43 -16.80
CA ASN A 34 -8.54 -5.30 -17.67
C ASN A 34 -8.50 -4.03 -18.53
N ARG A 35 -7.83 -2.97 -18.08
CA ARG A 35 -7.60 -1.75 -18.82
C ARG A 35 -6.39 -1.81 -19.77
N GLY A 36 -5.72 -2.95 -19.85
CA GLY A 36 -4.53 -3.13 -20.69
C GLY A 36 -3.29 -2.38 -20.19
N ILE A 37 -3.26 -1.99 -18.91
CA ILE A 37 -2.11 -1.30 -18.32
C ILE A 37 -1.07 -2.32 -17.90
N LYS A 38 0.14 -2.20 -18.41
CA LYS A 38 1.26 -3.08 -18.04
C LYS A 38 1.65 -2.83 -16.59
N THR A 39 1.36 -3.80 -15.74
CA THR A 39 1.50 -3.71 -14.28
C THR A 39 2.47 -4.76 -13.76
N VAL A 40 3.31 -4.37 -12.80
CA VAL A 40 4.06 -5.29 -11.96
C VAL A 40 3.61 -5.13 -10.52
N SER A 41 3.45 -6.23 -9.81
CA SER A 41 3.15 -6.20 -8.38
C SER A 41 4.34 -6.67 -7.55
N PHE A 42 4.50 -6.06 -6.39
CA PHE A 42 5.51 -6.44 -5.41
C PHE A 42 4.84 -6.70 -4.07
N LYS A 43 5.24 -7.78 -3.43
CA LYS A 43 4.90 -8.06 -2.03
C LYS A 43 6.07 -7.70 -1.15
N CYS A 44 5.81 -6.98 -0.06
CA CYS A 44 6.82 -6.69 0.96
C CYS A 44 7.14 -7.97 1.73
N GLY A 45 8.43 -8.32 1.82
CA GLY A 45 8.88 -9.50 2.53
C GLY A 45 8.79 -10.81 1.74
N PRO A 46 9.19 -11.94 2.36
CA PRO A 46 9.23 -13.25 1.74
C PRO A 46 7.85 -13.95 1.75
N ASP A 47 6.92 -13.44 0.98
CA ASP A 47 5.60 -14.05 0.78
C ASP A 47 5.53 -14.62 -0.64
N TYR A 48 5.25 -15.90 -0.77
CA TYR A 48 5.19 -16.60 -2.05
C TYR A 48 3.76 -16.90 -2.52
N ILE A 49 2.78 -16.86 -1.63
CA ILE A 49 1.39 -17.23 -1.95
C ILE A 49 0.72 -16.13 -2.77
N ASP A 50 0.74 -14.90 -2.30
CA ASP A 50 0.12 -13.77 -3.00
C ASP A 50 0.78 -13.49 -4.35
N PRO A 51 2.14 -13.47 -4.49
CA PRO A 51 2.79 -13.35 -5.78
C PRO A 51 2.41 -14.45 -6.78
N MET A 52 2.27 -15.69 -6.33
CA MET A 52 1.80 -16.80 -7.18
C MET A 52 0.37 -16.55 -7.68
N PHE A 53 -0.53 -16.12 -6.80
CA PHE A 53 -1.91 -15.79 -7.16
C PHE A 53 -1.95 -14.66 -8.18
N HIS A 54 -1.19 -13.58 -7.97
CA HIS A 54 -1.11 -12.45 -8.89
C HIS A 54 -0.63 -12.88 -10.27
N THR A 55 0.37 -13.75 -10.34
CA THR A 55 0.94 -14.22 -11.61
C THR A 55 0.04 -15.21 -12.32
N GLN A 56 -0.46 -16.22 -11.62
CA GLN A 56 -1.19 -17.34 -12.23
C GLN A 56 -2.66 -17.03 -12.48
N VAL A 57 -3.32 -16.30 -11.59
CA VAL A 57 -4.77 -16.05 -11.64
C VAL A 57 -5.08 -14.71 -12.30
N ILE A 58 -4.39 -13.63 -11.91
CA ILE A 58 -4.63 -12.30 -12.44
C ILE A 58 -3.82 -12.03 -13.71
N GLY A 59 -2.71 -12.74 -13.90
CA GLY A 59 -1.81 -12.55 -15.03
C GLY A 59 -0.85 -11.37 -14.89
N THR A 60 -0.65 -10.88 -13.65
CA THR A 60 0.28 -9.79 -13.35
C THR A 60 1.64 -10.34 -12.96
N LYS A 61 2.71 -9.81 -13.56
CA LYS A 61 4.07 -10.09 -13.11
C LYS A 61 4.20 -9.71 -11.64
N SER A 62 4.67 -10.64 -10.81
CA SER A 62 4.78 -10.44 -9.37
C SER A 62 6.13 -10.85 -8.82
N ARG A 63 6.63 -10.08 -7.84
CA ARG A 63 7.93 -10.27 -7.19
C ARG A 63 7.83 -9.89 -5.70
N ASN A 64 8.83 -10.32 -4.94
CA ASN A 64 9.02 -9.88 -3.55
C ASN A 64 10.03 -8.74 -3.49
N LEU A 65 9.81 -7.81 -2.57
CA LEU A 65 10.79 -6.79 -2.16
C LEU A 65 10.94 -6.85 -0.64
N ASP A 66 12.18 -6.96 -0.18
CA ASP A 66 12.47 -7.09 1.25
C ASP A 66 13.72 -6.29 1.61
N THR A 67 13.54 -5.21 2.35
CA THR A 67 14.63 -4.34 2.80
C THR A 67 15.53 -5.00 3.84
N PHE A 68 15.04 -6.03 4.54
CA PHE A 68 15.82 -6.75 5.54
C PHE A 68 16.93 -7.61 4.92
N PHE A 69 16.57 -8.39 3.90
CA PHE A 69 17.54 -9.31 3.27
C PHE A 69 18.40 -8.66 2.19
N THR A 70 17.85 -7.71 1.44
CA THR A 70 18.55 -7.15 0.28
C THR A 70 19.21 -5.78 0.53
N GLY A 71 18.89 -5.12 1.64
CA GLY A 71 19.35 -3.75 1.87
C GLY A 71 18.74 -2.73 0.93
N GLU A 72 19.03 -1.45 1.16
CA GLU A 72 18.34 -0.34 0.46
C GLU A 72 18.69 -0.25 -1.02
N GLU A 73 19.97 -0.32 -1.37
CA GLU A 73 20.41 -0.17 -2.78
C GLU A 73 19.90 -1.31 -3.67
N ILE A 74 20.00 -2.54 -3.17
CA ILE A 74 19.53 -3.72 -3.90
C ILE A 74 18.02 -3.69 -4.04
N THR A 75 17.30 -3.27 -3.01
CA THR A 75 15.84 -3.12 -3.06
C THR A 75 15.43 -2.13 -4.15
N ARG A 76 16.06 -0.96 -4.22
CA ARG A 76 15.82 0.02 -5.28
C ARG A 76 16.18 -0.51 -6.67
N TYR A 77 17.27 -1.24 -6.77
CA TYR A 77 17.69 -1.87 -8.02
C TYR A 77 16.67 -2.91 -8.52
N LEU A 78 16.19 -3.78 -7.63
CA LEU A 78 15.19 -4.80 -7.97
C LEU A 78 13.86 -4.19 -8.39
N LEU A 79 13.43 -3.12 -7.73
CA LEU A 79 12.26 -2.35 -8.13
C LEU A 79 12.43 -1.82 -9.55
N ALA A 80 13.52 -1.14 -9.83
CA ALA A 80 13.79 -0.57 -11.15
C ALA A 80 13.89 -1.63 -12.24
N LYS A 81 14.63 -2.71 -11.98
CA LYS A 81 14.81 -3.82 -12.93
C LYS A 81 13.50 -4.50 -13.29
N ASN A 82 12.70 -4.85 -12.29
CA ASN A 82 11.46 -5.59 -12.51
C ASN A 82 10.31 -4.71 -13.02
N SER A 83 10.42 -3.39 -12.92
CA SER A 83 9.42 -2.43 -13.41
C SER A 83 9.76 -1.83 -14.77
N ALA A 84 10.90 -2.19 -15.37
CA ALA A 84 11.42 -1.54 -16.58
C ALA A 84 10.45 -1.57 -17.76
N ASP A 85 9.71 -2.66 -17.92
CA ASP A 85 8.75 -2.87 -19.02
C ASP A 85 7.31 -2.54 -18.63
N CYS A 86 7.08 -2.00 -17.42
CA CYS A 86 5.75 -1.77 -16.89
C CYS A 86 5.43 -0.28 -16.85
N GLU A 87 4.12 0.01 -16.88
CA GLU A 87 3.59 1.37 -16.78
C GLU A 87 3.35 1.79 -15.33
N ILE A 88 3.08 0.83 -14.45
CA ILE A 88 2.89 1.07 -13.02
C ILE A 88 3.40 -0.11 -12.19
N ALA A 89 3.96 0.18 -11.04
CA ALA A 89 4.29 -0.79 -9.99
C ALA A 89 3.33 -0.63 -8.81
N VAL A 90 2.72 -1.73 -8.39
CA VAL A 90 1.85 -1.79 -7.21
C VAL A 90 2.53 -2.64 -6.16
N MET A 91 2.80 -2.04 -5.01
CA MET A 91 3.38 -2.74 -3.86
C MET A 91 2.31 -3.02 -2.83
N GLU A 92 2.36 -4.19 -2.23
CA GLU A 92 1.50 -4.55 -1.10
C GLU A 92 2.35 -4.77 0.15
N GLY A 93 2.05 -4.03 1.21
CA GLY A 93 2.68 -4.21 2.51
C GLY A 93 2.22 -5.50 3.21
N VAL A 94 2.95 -5.92 4.23
CA VAL A 94 2.59 -7.03 5.11
C VAL A 94 2.26 -6.49 6.49
N MET A 95 1.45 -7.20 7.26
CA MET A 95 1.06 -6.81 8.62
C MET A 95 0.56 -5.35 8.69
N GLY A 96 0.73 -4.68 9.81
CA GLY A 96 0.51 -3.24 9.91
C GLY A 96 1.63 -2.44 9.24
N PHE A 97 1.30 -1.22 8.83
CA PHE A 97 2.22 -0.36 8.06
C PHE A 97 3.58 -0.14 8.76
N TYR A 98 3.58 0.06 10.07
CA TYR A 98 4.80 0.27 10.87
C TYR A 98 5.39 -0.99 11.47
N ASP A 99 4.72 -2.14 11.31
CA ASP A 99 5.16 -3.39 11.92
C ASP A 99 6.37 -3.95 11.16
N GLY A 100 7.47 -4.07 11.87
CA GLY A 100 8.71 -4.61 11.34
C GLY A 100 9.15 -5.88 12.05
N VAL A 101 10.42 -6.22 11.92
CA VAL A 101 11.00 -7.40 12.54
C VAL A 101 10.90 -7.32 14.07
N ALA A 102 10.70 -8.46 14.73
CA ALA A 102 10.58 -8.58 16.19
C ALA A 102 9.40 -7.80 16.83
N GLY A 103 8.51 -7.21 16.04
CA GLY A 103 7.28 -6.57 16.52
C GLY A 103 7.45 -5.26 17.31
N THR A 104 8.65 -4.77 17.50
CA THR A 104 8.95 -3.55 18.28
C THR A 104 9.78 -2.52 17.54
N THR A 105 9.99 -2.73 16.26
CA THR A 105 10.75 -1.83 15.38
C THR A 105 10.05 -1.65 14.04
N THR A 106 10.32 -0.55 13.35
CA THR A 106 9.84 -0.33 11.97
C THR A 106 10.77 -0.89 10.91
N LEU A 107 11.87 -1.52 11.29
CA LEU A 107 12.83 -2.12 10.36
C LEU A 107 12.17 -3.21 9.52
N ALA A 108 12.35 -3.14 8.21
CA ALA A 108 11.74 -4.04 7.23
C ALA A 108 10.20 -4.02 7.19
N SER A 109 9.57 -3.00 7.73
CA SER A 109 8.13 -2.75 7.61
C SER A 109 7.75 -2.24 6.21
N ALA A 110 6.44 -2.20 5.93
CA ALA A 110 5.94 -1.52 4.73
C ALA A 110 6.33 -0.03 4.72
N TYR A 111 6.35 0.63 5.89
CA TYR A 111 6.87 1.99 6.04
C TYR A 111 8.33 2.09 5.57
N ASP A 112 9.18 1.16 5.98
CA ASP A 112 10.58 1.15 5.59
C ASP A 112 10.75 0.97 4.07
N LEU A 113 9.96 0.08 3.47
CA LEU A 113 9.94 -0.10 2.01
C LEU A 113 9.50 1.18 1.29
N ALA A 114 8.45 1.84 1.75
CA ALA A 114 7.97 3.10 1.17
C ALA A 114 9.04 4.21 1.26
N ARG A 115 9.73 4.30 2.38
CA ARG A 115 10.82 5.25 2.60
C ARG A 115 11.99 4.99 1.65
N VAL A 116 12.44 3.76 1.59
CA VAL A 116 13.61 3.35 0.77
C VAL A 116 13.35 3.56 -0.72
N THR A 117 12.14 3.31 -1.18
CA THR A 117 11.76 3.42 -2.59
C THR A 117 11.10 4.76 -2.95
N ASP A 118 10.93 5.66 -1.99
CA ASP A 118 10.23 6.95 -2.15
C ASP A 118 8.86 6.76 -2.83
N THR A 119 8.06 5.87 -2.26
CA THR A 119 6.78 5.45 -2.84
C THR A 119 5.62 6.05 -2.06
N PRO A 120 4.65 6.70 -2.71
CA PRO A 120 3.43 7.14 -2.06
C PRO A 120 2.61 5.96 -1.56
N VAL A 121 2.05 6.12 -0.35
CA VAL A 121 1.30 5.09 0.36
C VAL A 121 -0.19 5.43 0.36
N ILE A 122 -1.01 4.43 0.08
CA ILE A 122 -2.46 4.46 0.31
C ILE A 122 -2.73 3.56 1.52
N LEU A 123 -3.26 4.16 2.58
CA LEU A 123 -3.59 3.43 3.81
C LEU A 123 -5.02 2.90 3.74
N ILE A 124 -5.16 1.59 3.83
CA ILE A 124 -6.45 0.91 3.92
C ILE A 124 -6.81 0.79 5.39
N VAL A 125 -7.95 1.36 5.77
CA VAL A 125 -8.40 1.40 7.16
C VAL A 125 -9.69 0.60 7.30
N ASN A 126 -9.67 -0.40 8.19
CA ASN A 126 -10.90 -1.08 8.57
C ASN A 126 -11.72 -0.15 9.47
N SER A 127 -12.83 0.34 8.93
CA SER A 127 -13.68 1.33 9.60
C SER A 127 -14.88 0.73 10.34
N LYS A 128 -14.96 -0.61 10.41
CA LYS A 128 -16.04 -1.29 11.12
C LYS A 128 -16.10 -0.88 12.58
N GLY A 129 -17.26 -0.41 13.01
CA GLY A 129 -17.49 0.00 14.40
C GLY A 129 -16.86 1.34 14.78
N MET A 130 -16.34 2.10 13.82
CA MET A 130 -15.77 3.42 14.06
C MET A 130 -16.62 4.54 13.44
N SER A 131 -16.61 5.70 14.08
CA SER A 131 -17.07 6.97 13.55
C SER A 131 -15.98 8.03 13.71
N VAL A 132 -16.09 8.99 14.61
CA VAL A 132 -15.04 10.01 14.84
C VAL A 132 -13.70 9.37 15.26
N SER A 133 -13.72 8.25 15.97
CA SER A 133 -12.49 7.51 16.32
C SER A 133 -11.63 7.13 15.11
N LEU A 134 -12.25 7.01 13.93
CA LEU A 134 -11.53 6.76 12.69
C LEU A 134 -10.56 7.90 12.35
N ALA A 135 -10.97 9.15 12.58
CA ALA A 135 -10.10 10.30 12.38
C ALA A 135 -8.89 10.28 13.34
N ALA A 136 -9.10 9.95 14.60
CA ALA A 136 -8.01 9.78 15.57
C ALA A 136 -7.04 8.66 15.17
N TYR A 137 -7.58 7.54 14.70
CA TYR A 137 -6.80 6.42 14.21
C TYR A 137 -5.91 6.81 13.02
N ILE A 138 -6.50 7.45 12.02
CA ILE A 138 -5.77 7.91 10.83
C ILE A 138 -4.71 8.95 11.20
N LYS A 139 -5.06 9.90 12.05
CA LYS A 139 -4.13 10.93 12.53
C LYS A 139 -2.89 10.33 13.17
N GLY A 140 -3.06 9.27 13.98
CA GLY A 140 -1.94 8.55 14.58
C GLY A 140 -0.98 7.99 13.52
N PHE A 141 -1.49 7.41 12.45
CA PHE A 141 -0.67 6.91 11.34
C PHE A 141 0.05 8.02 10.58
N LEU A 142 -0.61 9.16 10.35
CA LEU A 142 -0.02 10.29 9.63
C LEU A 142 1.11 10.95 10.41
N GLU A 143 1.00 11.01 11.74
CA GLU A 143 1.90 11.77 12.60
C GLU A 143 2.98 10.93 13.28
N TYR A 144 2.83 9.61 13.34
CA TYR A 144 3.80 8.73 14.00
C TYR A 144 5.20 8.84 13.39
N LYS A 145 5.30 8.96 12.07
CA LYS A 145 6.52 9.28 11.33
C LYS A 145 6.24 10.39 10.33
N LYS A 146 7.06 11.43 10.32
CA LYS A 146 6.91 12.57 9.41
C LYS A 146 7.09 12.19 7.94
N ASP A 147 7.89 11.17 7.68
CA ASP A 147 8.22 10.64 6.35
C ASP A 147 7.42 9.37 6.03
N SER A 148 6.19 9.26 6.50
CA SER A 148 5.33 8.09 6.26
C SER A 148 5.00 7.85 4.79
N HIS A 149 5.05 8.88 3.95
CA HIS A 149 4.64 8.86 2.54
C HIS A 149 3.14 8.57 2.33
N ILE A 150 2.32 8.59 3.39
CA ILE A 150 0.87 8.39 3.26
C ILE A 150 0.27 9.59 2.54
N LYS A 151 -0.36 9.34 1.39
CA LYS A 151 -0.95 10.36 0.52
C LYS A 151 -2.45 10.21 0.35
N GLY A 152 -3.01 9.09 0.76
CA GLY A 152 -4.44 8.84 0.67
C GLY A 152 -4.87 7.71 1.58
N VAL A 153 -6.17 7.63 1.81
CA VAL A 153 -6.82 6.56 2.59
C VAL A 153 -8.01 5.98 1.84
N ILE A 154 -8.25 4.70 2.07
CA ILE A 154 -9.45 3.98 1.64
C ILE A 154 -10.10 3.40 2.88
N PHE A 155 -11.41 3.64 3.03
CA PHE A 155 -12.19 3.05 4.12
C PHE A 155 -12.73 1.69 3.70
N ASN A 156 -12.30 0.62 4.37
CA ASN A 156 -12.88 -0.70 4.20
C ASN A 156 -13.97 -0.94 5.23
N GLN A 157 -15.00 -1.69 4.87
CA GLN A 157 -16.18 -1.98 5.69
C GLN A 157 -16.88 -0.71 6.20
N MET A 158 -16.99 0.28 5.34
CA MET A 158 -17.66 1.55 5.62
C MET A 158 -19.13 1.49 5.21
N SER A 159 -20.00 2.04 6.06
CA SER A 159 -21.41 2.26 5.70
C SER A 159 -21.53 3.30 4.59
N PRO A 160 -22.29 3.02 3.51
CA PRO A 160 -22.53 4.02 2.46
C PRO A 160 -23.16 5.31 2.99
N MET A 161 -24.01 5.22 4.01
CA MET A 161 -24.64 6.41 4.61
C MET A 161 -23.65 7.28 5.40
N LEU A 162 -22.66 6.65 6.04
CA LEU A 162 -21.67 7.36 6.86
C LEU A 162 -20.51 7.91 6.01
N TYR A 163 -20.24 7.30 4.88
CA TYR A 163 -19.08 7.62 4.06
C TYR A 163 -18.94 9.11 3.70
N PRO A 164 -19.95 9.81 3.18
CA PRO A 164 -19.80 11.22 2.80
C PRO A 164 -19.36 12.10 3.98
N ARG A 165 -19.93 11.84 5.16
CA ARG A 165 -19.61 12.60 6.38
C ARG A 165 -18.18 12.30 6.86
N MET A 166 -17.80 11.05 6.85
CA MET A 166 -16.45 10.64 7.28
C MET A 166 -15.38 11.11 6.31
N LYS A 167 -15.66 11.06 5.01
CA LYS A 167 -14.76 11.62 4.00
C LYS A 167 -14.51 13.11 4.27
N LYS A 168 -15.59 13.87 4.45
CA LYS A 168 -15.50 15.32 4.72
C LYS A 168 -14.71 15.60 6.01
N LEU A 169 -15.02 14.89 7.09
CA LEU A 169 -14.34 15.04 8.38
C LEU A 169 -12.83 14.79 8.26
N VAL A 170 -12.46 13.68 7.67
CA VAL A 170 -11.05 13.27 7.54
C VAL A 170 -10.28 14.22 6.62
N GLU A 171 -10.85 14.59 5.49
CA GLU A 171 -10.20 15.52 4.56
C GLU A 171 -10.04 16.91 5.15
N GLU A 172 -11.06 17.44 5.84
CA GLU A 172 -11.01 18.78 6.43
C GLU A 172 -10.09 18.83 7.67
N GLU A 173 -10.17 17.87 8.56
CA GLU A 173 -9.40 17.88 9.80
C GLU A 173 -7.95 17.41 9.65
N LEU A 174 -7.70 16.43 8.79
CA LEU A 174 -6.38 15.81 8.66
C LEU A 174 -5.62 16.22 7.40
N GLY A 175 -6.28 16.88 6.45
CA GLY A 175 -5.64 17.30 5.20
C GLY A 175 -5.19 16.12 4.33
N ILE A 176 -5.77 14.94 4.51
CA ILE A 176 -5.47 13.73 3.74
C ILE A 176 -6.62 13.39 2.79
N LYS A 177 -6.29 12.97 1.57
CA LYS A 177 -7.30 12.61 0.58
C LYS A 177 -7.92 11.25 0.88
N VAL A 178 -9.26 11.20 0.89
CA VAL A 178 -10.01 9.95 0.96
C VAL A 178 -10.39 9.53 -0.45
N LEU A 179 -9.82 8.40 -0.91
CA LEU A 179 -9.91 7.95 -2.29
C LEU A 179 -11.19 7.18 -2.59
N GLY A 180 -11.81 6.60 -1.57
CA GLY A 180 -13.00 5.80 -1.73
C GLY A 180 -13.25 4.91 -0.53
N TYR A 181 -14.23 4.01 -0.68
CA TYR A 181 -14.58 3.05 0.35
C TYR A 181 -15.05 1.73 -0.25
N VAL A 182 -14.98 0.68 0.57
CA VAL A 182 -15.59 -0.60 0.28
C VAL A 182 -16.73 -0.79 1.30
N PRO A 183 -17.96 -1.03 0.86
CA PRO A 183 -19.09 -1.22 1.76
C PRO A 183 -18.97 -2.52 2.57
N ARG A 184 -19.81 -2.65 3.59
CA ARG A 184 -19.94 -3.89 4.38
C ARG A 184 -20.65 -4.97 3.60
#